data_fca864dc3c2ad8abfbf48fc75f3ac4e6
#
_entry.id   fca864dc3c2ad8abfbf48fc75f3ac4e6
#
_cell.length_a   1.000
_cell.length_b   1.000
_cell.length_c   1.000
_cell.angle_alpha   90.00
_cell.angle_beta   90.00
_cell.angle_gamma   90.00
#
_symmetry.space_group_name_H-M   'P 1'
#
loop_
_entity.id
_entity.type
_entity.pdbx_description
1 polymer ?
#
loop_
_entity_poly.entity_id
_entity_poly.type
_entity_poly.pdbx_seq_one_letter_code
_entity_poly.pdbx_strand_id
1 'polypeptide(L)'
;MWVFEENVEINKDSPHHSSDFSGTQKLTDVINKKHENIKYLPGINLPHNLHANPDLVDAVKDSTILVFNLPHQFIVRTCQNIKGKVLPYARGVSCIKGVDVNEQGIDLFSETIGKTLGIYCGALSGANIASEVAAEKWCETTIAYDPPHLDSKAPLPASQTEVVEFEHRDTSGQPAKVKLQPFPTEYPPVDHSVLKSLFHRPYFHVNLVNDVAGVSISGALKNVVALGAGFVDGIGWGDNAKAAVMRVGLKEMVLFGNKFFGATIDPRTFTEESAGVADLITSSSGGRNFRCAKLSVQRGVSIEEVERTELNGQSLQGTLTAFEVNSFLKNQGQEDQFPLFTAVFSTCFPFATSLCDIVLTSWQKF
;
A
#
# COMPACT_ATOMS: atom_id res chain seq x y z
N MET A 1 16.04 5.75 -9.03
CA MET A 1 15.27 5.17 -7.90
C MET A 1 16.01 5.46 -6.60
N TRP A 2 15.35 6.04 -5.60
CA TRP A 2 15.94 6.14 -4.25
C TRP A 2 15.98 4.76 -3.59
N VAL A 3 17.12 4.45 -2.98
CA VAL A 3 17.33 3.21 -2.21
C VAL A 3 17.98 3.58 -0.89
N PHE A 4 17.36 3.18 0.22
CA PHE A 4 18.00 3.34 1.53
C PHE A 4 19.34 2.57 1.54
N GLU A 5 20.42 3.28 1.88
CA GLU A 5 21.75 2.71 1.81
C GLU A 5 22.00 1.70 2.93
N GLU A 6 22.39 0.52 2.56
CA GLU A 6 22.72 -0.58 3.46
C GLU A 6 24.02 -1.25 3.02
N ASN A 7 24.70 -1.88 3.96
CA ASN A 7 25.83 -2.73 3.66
C ASN A 7 25.36 -4.18 3.46
N VAL A 8 25.92 -4.84 2.48
CA VAL A 8 25.70 -6.25 2.15
C VAL A 8 27.03 -6.97 2.01
N GLU A 9 27.08 -8.23 2.42
CA GLU A 9 28.29 -9.05 2.33
C GLU A 9 28.32 -9.88 1.04
N ILE A 10 29.38 -9.72 0.27
CA ILE A 10 29.67 -10.56 -0.91
C ILE A 10 30.66 -11.64 -0.51
N ASN A 11 30.14 -12.77 -0.07
CA ASN A 11 30.94 -13.94 0.32
C ASN A 11 31.53 -14.65 -0.89
N LYS A 12 32.53 -15.52 -0.67
CA LYS A 12 33.21 -16.28 -1.73
C LYS A 12 32.25 -17.17 -2.54
N ASP A 13 31.16 -17.61 -1.93
CA ASP A 13 30.14 -18.45 -2.56
C ASP A 13 29.07 -17.62 -3.33
N SER A 14 29.15 -16.30 -3.27
CA SER A 14 28.26 -15.43 -4.02
C SER A 14 28.56 -15.49 -5.52
N PRO A 15 27.55 -15.60 -6.39
CA PRO A 15 27.76 -15.55 -7.85
C PRO A 15 28.33 -14.20 -8.31
N HIS A 16 28.29 -13.17 -7.46
CA HIS A 16 28.82 -11.83 -7.74
C HIS A 16 30.24 -11.64 -7.23
N HIS A 17 30.83 -12.63 -6.53
CA HIS A 17 32.16 -12.54 -6.00
C HIS A 17 33.22 -12.46 -7.12
N SER A 18 34.11 -11.49 -7.01
CA SER A 18 35.30 -11.35 -7.88
C SER A 18 36.42 -10.71 -7.10
N SER A 19 37.64 -10.70 -7.67
CA SER A 19 38.81 -10.03 -7.06
C SER A 19 38.54 -8.56 -6.71
N ASP A 20 37.74 -7.89 -7.54
CA ASP A 20 37.45 -6.45 -7.43
C ASP A 20 36.09 -6.17 -6.77
N PHE A 21 35.34 -7.24 -6.41
CA PHE A 21 34.00 -7.12 -5.85
C PHE A 21 33.74 -8.23 -4.83
N SER A 22 34.14 -7.98 -3.60
CA SER A 22 34.04 -8.95 -2.48
C SER A 22 33.94 -8.22 -1.13
N GLY A 23 33.61 -8.95 -0.07
CA GLY A 23 33.45 -8.39 1.28
C GLY A 23 32.25 -7.47 1.40
N THR A 24 32.32 -6.52 2.31
CA THR A 24 31.25 -5.54 2.57
C THR A 24 31.13 -4.55 1.42
N GLN A 25 29.99 -4.49 0.77
CA GLN A 25 29.67 -3.56 -0.31
C GLN A 25 28.41 -2.75 0.04
N LYS A 26 28.28 -1.56 -0.55
CA LYS A 26 27.02 -0.80 -0.48
C LYS A 26 25.97 -1.43 -1.39
N LEU A 27 24.74 -1.56 -0.91
CA LEU A 27 23.64 -2.15 -1.68
C LEU A 27 23.39 -1.40 -3.00
N THR A 28 23.47 -0.07 -2.99
CA THR A 28 23.34 0.77 -4.19
C THR A 28 24.43 0.48 -5.22
N ASP A 29 25.66 0.27 -4.77
CA ASP A 29 26.79 -0.10 -5.66
C ASP A 29 26.56 -1.48 -6.29
N VAL A 30 26.07 -2.44 -5.52
CA VAL A 30 25.71 -3.78 -6.03
C VAL A 30 24.64 -3.68 -7.10
N ILE A 31 23.53 -2.96 -6.81
CA ILE A 31 22.45 -2.77 -7.76
C ILE A 31 22.95 -2.11 -9.05
N ASN A 32 23.75 -1.06 -8.95
CA ASN A 32 24.22 -0.31 -10.12
C ASN A 32 25.25 -1.08 -10.96
N LYS A 33 26.09 -1.91 -10.34
CA LYS A 33 27.16 -2.64 -11.03
C LYS A 33 26.74 -4.04 -11.50
N LYS A 34 25.87 -4.70 -10.73
CA LYS A 34 25.47 -6.11 -10.98
C LYS A 34 24.03 -6.22 -11.47
N HIS A 35 23.27 -5.14 -11.46
CA HIS A 35 21.85 -5.10 -11.82
C HIS A 35 21.02 -6.15 -11.05
N GLU A 36 21.32 -6.29 -9.75
CA GLU A 36 20.62 -7.22 -8.87
C GLU A 36 20.52 -6.66 -7.45
N ASN A 37 19.34 -6.82 -6.84
CA ASN A 37 19.16 -6.57 -5.41
C ASN A 37 19.34 -7.88 -4.65
N ILE A 38 20.59 -8.21 -4.34
CA ILE A 38 20.97 -9.48 -3.73
C ILE A 38 20.40 -9.73 -2.34
N LYS A 39 19.96 -8.67 -1.64
CA LYS A 39 19.43 -8.76 -0.28
C LYS A 39 17.93 -9.08 -0.27
N TYR A 40 17.16 -8.38 -1.10
CA TYR A 40 15.71 -8.43 -1.05
C TYR A 40 15.06 -9.13 -2.24
N LEU A 41 15.80 -9.29 -3.34
CA LEU A 41 15.32 -9.91 -4.57
C LEU A 41 16.43 -10.68 -5.28
N PRO A 42 17.05 -11.67 -4.60
CA PRO A 42 18.18 -12.42 -5.15
C PRO A 42 17.79 -13.22 -6.39
N GLY A 43 18.70 -13.33 -7.35
CA GLY A 43 18.52 -14.08 -8.59
C GLY A 43 17.69 -13.38 -9.66
N ILE A 44 17.29 -12.13 -9.46
CA ILE A 44 16.51 -11.35 -10.41
C ILE A 44 17.37 -10.26 -11.04
N ASN A 45 17.50 -10.30 -12.37
CA ASN A 45 18.22 -9.30 -13.12
C ASN A 45 17.36 -8.04 -13.29
N LEU A 46 17.84 -6.91 -12.80
CA LEU A 46 17.15 -5.63 -12.89
C LEU A 46 17.49 -4.92 -14.22
N PRO A 47 16.56 -4.12 -14.78
CA PRO A 47 16.80 -3.40 -16.03
C PRO A 47 17.99 -2.46 -15.95
N HIS A 48 18.76 -2.34 -17.04
CA HIS A 48 19.96 -1.49 -17.10
C HIS A 48 19.67 0.01 -16.96
N ASN A 49 18.45 0.45 -17.24
CA ASN A 49 18.02 1.84 -17.06
C ASN A 49 17.61 2.15 -15.61
N LEU A 50 17.68 1.18 -14.70
CA LEU A 50 17.43 1.38 -13.29
C LEU A 50 18.72 1.81 -12.60
N HIS A 51 18.70 2.99 -11.96
CA HIS A 51 19.80 3.52 -11.16
C HIS A 51 19.39 3.63 -9.69
N ALA A 52 20.12 2.95 -8.81
CA ALA A 52 19.95 3.04 -7.37
C ALA A 52 20.71 4.28 -6.86
N ASN A 53 20.03 5.19 -6.18
CA ASN A 53 20.59 6.42 -5.64
C ASN A 53 20.31 6.49 -4.13
N PRO A 54 21.34 6.56 -3.27
CA PRO A 54 21.14 6.68 -1.83
C PRO A 54 20.69 8.08 -1.40
N ASP A 55 20.95 9.11 -2.21
CA ASP A 55 20.49 10.47 -1.92
C ASP A 55 19.03 10.65 -2.38
N LEU A 56 18.16 10.85 -1.41
CA LEU A 56 16.71 10.99 -1.65
C LEU A 56 16.38 12.23 -2.49
N VAL A 57 17.03 13.36 -2.20
CA VAL A 57 16.74 14.62 -2.90
C VAL A 57 17.24 14.54 -4.35
N ASP A 58 18.44 14.03 -4.54
CA ASP A 58 19.02 13.86 -5.87
C ASP A 58 18.21 12.87 -6.73
N ALA A 59 17.64 11.82 -6.11
CA ALA A 59 16.81 10.84 -6.80
C ALA A 59 15.46 11.39 -7.31
N VAL A 60 14.93 12.46 -6.70
CA VAL A 60 13.56 12.96 -7.01
C VAL A 60 13.55 14.33 -7.69
N LYS A 61 14.62 15.11 -7.63
CA LYS A 61 14.65 16.53 -8.06
C LYS A 61 14.21 16.76 -9.51
N ASP A 62 14.50 15.83 -10.41
CA ASP A 62 14.22 15.92 -11.83
C ASP A 62 13.11 14.93 -12.29
N SER A 63 12.40 14.33 -11.33
CA SER A 63 11.40 13.30 -11.62
C SER A 63 10.05 13.91 -11.93
N THR A 64 9.48 13.57 -13.09
CA THR A 64 8.15 14.01 -13.53
C THR A 64 7.04 13.14 -12.93
N ILE A 65 7.31 11.85 -12.69
CA ILE A 65 6.40 10.93 -12.02
C ILE A 65 7.13 10.29 -10.83
N LEU A 66 6.52 10.40 -9.65
CA LEU A 66 7.03 9.87 -8.40
C LEU A 66 6.21 8.64 -7.99
N VAL A 67 6.85 7.48 -7.89
CA VAL A 67 6.20 6.26 -7.39
C VAL A 67 6.62 6.03 -5.95
N PHE A 68 5.67 6.12 -5.02
CA PHE A 68 5.92 5.95 -3.59
C PHE A 68 5.68 4.50 -3.17
N ASN A 69 6.76 3.77 -2.95
CA ASN A 69 6.72 2.37 -2.55
C ASN A 69 7.65 2.14 -1.35
N LEU A 70 7.21 2.59 -0.19
CA LEU A 70 7.93 2.48 1.08
C LEU A 70 6.94 2.15 2.21
N PRO A 71 7.41 1.62 3.36
CA PRO A 71 6.54 1.37 4.50
C PRO A 71 5.88 2.67 4.99
N HIS A 72 4.59 2.61 5.28
CA HIS A 72 3.77 3.81 5.52
C HIS A 72 4.28 4.69 6.68
N GLN A 73 4.86 4.12 7.72
CA GLN A 73 5.42 4.87 8.87
C GLN A 73 6.53 5.86 8.46
N PHE A 74 7.11 5.73 7.27
CA PHE A 74 8.17 6.62 6.81
C PHE A 74 7.68 7.70 5.84
N ILE A 75 6.44 7.64 5.34
CA ILE A 75 5.99 8.48 4.24
C ILE A 75 5.95 9.97 4.62
N VAL A 76 5.41 10.29 5.79
CA VAL A 76 5.29 11.68 6.24
C VAL A 76 6.68 12.33 6.32
N ARG A 77 7.64 11.66 6.97
CA ARG A 77 9.01 12.14 7.08
C ARG A 77 9.70 12.24 5.72
N THR A 78 9.50 11.26 4.84
CA THR A 78 10.07 11.26 3.49
C THR A 78 9.56 12.44 2.69
N CYS A 79 8.24 12.68 2.68
CA CYS A 79 7.64 13.82 1.99
C CYS A 79 8.13 15.17 2.55
N GLN A 80 8.27 15.29 3.87
CA GLN A 80 8.84 16.51 4.47
C GLN A 80 10.28 16.78 4.01
N ASN A 81 11.10 15.74 3.87
CA ASN A 81 12.48 15.88 3.42
C ASN A 81 12.61 16.35 1.96
N ILE A 82 11.66 15.99 1.10
CA ILE A 82 11.66 16.36 -0.33
C ILE A 82 10.71 17.52 -0.66
N LYS A 83 10.03 18.09 0.33
CA LYS A 83 9.15 19.24 0.14
C LYS A 83 9.92 20.41 -0.47
N GLY A 84 9.39 20.94 -1.59
CA GLY A 84 10.05 22.01 -2.36
C GLY A 84 11.32 21.59 -3.09
N LYS A 85 11.62 20.28 -3.17
CA LYS A 85 12.77 19.72 -3.91
C LYS A 85 12.35 18.90 -5.12
N VAL A 86 11.06 18.59 -5.26
CA VAL A 86 10.49 17.93 -6.42
C VAL A 86 10.09 18.98 -7.47
N LEU A 87 9.93 18.54 -8.72
CA LEU A 87 9.41 19.41 -9.76
C LEU A 87 7.99 19.87 -9.40
N PRO A 88 7.66 21.14 -9.54
CA PRO A 88 6.36 21.68 -9.11
C PRO A 88 5.18 21.10 -9.93
N TYR A 89 5.46 20.56 -11.10
CA TYR A 89 4.50 19.88 -11.97
C TYR A 89 4.59 18.34 -11.89
N ALA A 90 5.38 17.77 -10.98
CA ALA A 90 5.41 16.32 -10.81
C ALA A 90 4.04 15.75 -10.44
N ARG A 91 3.82 14.49 -10.75
CA ARG A 91 2.64 13.70 -10.33
C ARG A 91 3.08 12.48 -9.57
N GLY A 92 2.22 11.99 -8.69
CA GLY A 92 2.51 10.86 -7.82
C GLY A 92 1.62 9.66 -8.07
N VAL A 93 2.15 8.47 -7.79
CA VAL A 93 1.39 7.22 -7.63
C VAL A 93 1.84 6.56 -6.33
N SER A 94 0.93 6.39 -5.39
CA SER A 94 1.19 5.72 -4.12
C SER A 94 0.91 4.23 -4.23
N CYS A 95 1.92 3.41 -3.96
CA CYS A 95 1.79 1.95 -3.79
C CYS A 95 1.68 1.57 -2.31
N ILE A 96 1.49 2.55 -1.43
CA ILE A 96 1.49 2.36 0.02
C ILE A 96 0.11 1.85 0.45
N LYS A 97 0.11 0.71 1.14
CA LYS A 97 -1.09 0.09 1.69
C LYS A 97 -1.23 0.51 3.15
N GLY A 98 -2.27 1.27 3.46
CA GLY A 98 -2.52 1.79 4.79
C GLY A 98 -3.34 3.07 4.75
N VAL A 99 -3.65 3.56 5.91
CA VAL A 99 -4.33 4.84 6.14
C VAL A 99 -3.53 5.64 7.18
N ASP A 100 -3.66 6.95 7.15
CA ASP A 100 -3.04 7.84 8.13
C ASP A 100 -4.12 8.27 9.13
N VAL A 101 -4.05 7.76 10.35
CA VAL A 101 -5.01 8.09 11.41
C VAL A 101 -4.43 9.20 12.28
N ASN A 102 -5.16 10.28 12.37
CA ASN A 102 -4.81 11.45 13.16
C ASN A 102 -5.99 11.90 14.05
N GLU A 103 -5.81 12.94 14.85
CA GLU A 103 -6.86 13.48 15.73
C GLU A 103 -8.10 13.99 14.98
N GLN A 104 -7.96 14.34 13.70
CA GLN A 104 -9.02 14.89 12.87
C GLN A 104 -9.76 13.79 12.10
N GLY A 105 -9.17 12.59 11.98
CA GLY A 105 -9.80 11.48 11.29
C GLY A 105 -8.83 10.50 10.62
N ILE A 106 -9.23 10.03 9.45
CA ILE A 106 -8.42 9.17 8.59
C ILE A 106 -8.14 9.89 7.28
N ASP A 107 -6.87 10.04 6.94
CA ASP A 107 -6.39 10.50 5.63
C ASP A 107 -5.85 9.34 4.80
N LEU A 108 -5.91 9.48 3.49
CA LEU A 108 -5.24 8.55 2.56
C LEU A 108 -3.79 9.01 2.33
N PHE A 109 -2.87 8.05 2.17
CA PHE A 109 -1.47 8.43 1.90
C PHE A 109 -1.29 9.17 0.57
N SER A 110 -2.13 8.92 -0.44
CA SER A 110 -2.16 9.73 -1.66
C SER A 110 -2.44 11.20 -1.38
N GLU A 111 -3.35 11.50 -0.43
CA GLU A 111 -3.64 12.87 -0.01
C GLU A 111 -2.51 13.47 0.82
N THR A 112 -2.00 12.74 1.79
CA THR A 112 -0.88 13.19 2.64
C THR A 112 0.33 13.56 1.77
N ILE A 113 0.64 12.74 0.75
CA ILE A 113 1.66 13.04 -0.26
C ILE A 113 1.31 14.31 -1.03
N GLY A 114 0.09 14.37 -1.57
CA GLY A 114 -0.38 15.49 -2.38
C GLY A 114 -0.35 16.81 -1.62
N LYS A 115 -0.93 16.86 -0.43
CA LYS A 115 -0.94 18.02 0.47
C LYS A 115 0.47 18.49 0.84
N THR A 116 1.38 17.54 1.12
CA THR A 116 2.74 17.87 1.56
C THR A 116 3.62 18.41 0.43
N LEU A 117 3.53 17.79 -0.75
CA LEU A 117 4.41 18.11 -1.88
C LEU A 117 3.80 19.11 -2.87
N GLY A 118 2.49 19.39 -2.79
CA GLY A 118 1.80 20.25 -3.74
C GLY A 118 1.60 19.59 -5.12
N ILE A 119 1.45 18.27 -5.17
CA ILE A 119 1.26 17.49 -6.40
C ILE A 119 -0.02 16.66 -6.35
N TYR A 120 -0.56 16.27 -7.50
CA TYR A 120 -1.61 15.26 -7.53
C TYR A 120 -1.01 13.85 -7.39
N CYS A 121 -1.63 13.01 -6.56
CA CYS A 121 -1.15 11.66 -6.31
C CYS A 121 -2.32 10.66 -6.38
N GLY A 122 -2.21 9.71 -7.31
CA GLY A 122 -3.09 8.55 -7.39
C GLY A 122 -2.63 7.39 -6.51
N ALA A 123 -3.26 6.24 -6.67
CA ALA A 123 -2.96 5.03 -5.93
C ALA A 123 -2.80 3.81 -6.84
N LEU A 124 -1.92 2.88 -6.46
CA LEU A 124 -1.76 1.58 -7.10
C LEU A 124 -1.90 0.49 -6.03
N SER A 125 -2.78 -0.45 -6.26
CA SER A 125 -2.92 -1.65 -5.42
C SER A 125 -3.39 -2.84 -6.25
N GLY A 126 -3.06 -4.04 -5.78
CA GLY A 126 -3.48 -5.28 -6.44
C GLY A 126 -2.81 -6.50 -5.84
N ALA A 127 -3.16 -7.66 -6.36
CA ALA A 127 -2.55 -8.94 -6.02
C ALA A 127 -1.14 -9.04 -6.64
N ASN A 128 -0.17 -8.32 -6.06
CA ASN A 128 1.18 -8.14 -6.60
C ASN A 128 2.25 -8.64 -5.62
N ILE A 129 2.43 -9.95 -5.55
CA ILE A 129 3.51 -10.56 -4.74
C ILE A 129 4.85 -10.25 -5.43
N ALA A 130 5.73 -9.51 -4.75
CA ALA A 130 6.96 -8.97 -5.33
C ALA A 130 7.84 -10.02 -6.03
N SER A 131 8.01 -11.20 -5.44
CA SER A 131 8.79 -12.28 -6.04
C SER A 131 8.15 -12.88 -7.30
N GLU A 132 6.82 -12.85 -7.39
CA GLU A 132 6.11 -13.34 -8.57
C GLU A 132 6.17 -12.32 -9.71
N VAL A 133 5.96 -11.03 -9.39
CA VAL A 133 6.13 -9.94 -10.37
C VAL A 133 7.55 -9.93 -10.92
N ALA A 134 8.55 -10.08 -10.04
CA ALA A 134 9.95 -10.11 -10.43
C ALA A 134 10.32 -11.31 -11.30
N ALA A 135 9.65 -12.45 -11.08
CA ALA A 135 9.79 -13.66 -11.91
C ALA A 135 8.92 -13.62 -13.19
N GLU A 136 8.35 -12.46 -13.51
CA GLU A 136 7.48 -12.24 -14.67
C GLU A 136 6.27 -13.18 -14.74
N LYS A 137 5.79 -13.67 -13.58
CA LYS A 137 4.55 -14.42 -13.51
C LYS A 137 3.38 -13.49 -13.75
N TRP A 138 2.36 -13.98 -14.45
CA TRP A 138 1.19 -13.19 -14.75
C TRP A 138 0.50 -12.71 -13.48
N CYS A 139 0.23 -11.42 -13.41
CA CYS A 139 -0.51 -10.76 -12.36
C CYS A 139 -1.23 -9.52 -12.90
N GLU A 140 -2.15 -9.00 -12.12
CA GLU A 140 -2.86 -7.78 -12.45
C GLU A 140 -2.82 -6.78 -11.29
N THR A 141 -2.99 -5.51 -11.62
CA THR A 141 -3.06 -4.43 -10.64
C THR A 141 -4.08 -3.39 -11.06
N THR A 142 -4.59 -2.65 -10.10
CA THR A 142 -5.45 -1.49 -10.34
C THR A 142 -4.68 -0.22 -10.03
N ILE A 143 -4.63 0.71 -10.98
CA ILE A 143 -4.17 2.08 -10.74
C ILE A 143 -5.40 2.97 -10.71
N ALA A 144 -5.58 3.66 -9.60
CA ALA A 144 -6.58 4.70 -9.46
C ALA A 144 -5.93 6.06 -9.64
N TYR A 145 -6.39 6.76 -10.64
CA TYR A 145 -5.94 8.10 -10.97
C TYR A 145 -7.10 8.84 -11.61
N ASP A 146 -7.62 9.85 -10.93
CA ASP A 146 -8.63 10.73 -11.50
C ASP A 146 -7.90 11.95 -12.07
N PRO A 147 -7.65 11.99 -13.41
CA PRO A 147 -6.78 13.00 -13.98
C PRO A 147 -7.36 14.39 -13.70
N PRO A 148 -6.60 15.29 -13.04
CA PRO A 148 -7.01 16.67 -12.91
C PRO A 148 -7.33 17.24 -14.30
N HIS A 149 -8.28 18.14 -14.38
CA HIS A 149 -8.68 18.78 -15.62
C HIS A 149 -7.48 19.37 -16.40
N LEU A 150 -6.48 19.82 -15.66
CA LEU A 150 -5.20 20.30 -16.15
C LEU A 150 -4.40 19.23 -16.92
N ASP A 151 -4.53 17.96 -16.53
CA ASP A 151 -3.81 16.83 -17.14
C ASP A 151 -4.61 16.17 -18.27
N SER A 152 -5.92 16.46 -18.37
CA SER A 152 -6.80 15.89 -19.41
C SER A 152 -6.97 16.76 -20.66
N LYS A 153 -6.47 17.98 -20.64
CA LYS A 153 -6.56 18.94 -21.75
C LYS A 153 -5.17 19.45 -22.13
N ALA A 154 -5.10 20.08 -23.33
CA ALA A 154 -3.91 20.79 -23.75
C ALA A 154 -3.42 21.72 -22.60
N PRO A 155 -2.12 21.68 -22.28
CA PRO A 155 -1.61 22.37 -21.09
C PRO A 155 -2.00 23.84 -21.12
N LEU A 156 -2.54 24.32 -19.99
CA LEU A 156 -2.78 25.73 -19.77
C LEU A 156 -1.44 26.47 -19.73
N PRO A 157 -1.42 27.75 -20.11
CA PRO A 157 -0.21 28.56 -19.96
C PRO A 157 0.34 28.45 -18.52
N ALA A 158 1.67 28.44 -18.38
CA ALA A 158 2.37 28.25 -17.11
C ALA A 158 1.96 29.28 -16.01
N SER A 159 1.29 30.36 -16.38
CA SER A 159 0.71 31.36 -15.49
C SER A 159 -0.62 30.92 -14.82
N GLN A 160 -1.23 29.84 -15.30
CA GLN A 160 -2.51 29.35 -14.76
C GLN A 160 -2.25 28.13 -13.90
N THR A 161 -2.57 28.26 -12.63
CA THR A 161 -2.56 27.17 -11.66
C THR A 161 -3.99 26.73 -11.41
N GLU A 162 -4.23 25.45 -11.35
CA GLU A 162 -5.52 24.89 -10.98
C GLU A 162 -5.50 24.45 -9.52
N VAL A 163 -6.55 24.81 -8.78
CA VAL A 163 -6.79 24.23 -7.45
C VAL A 163 -7.65 23.02 -7.63
N VAL A 164 -7.08 21.86 -7.40
CA VAL A 164 -7.81 20.59 -7.43
C VAL A 164 -8.34 20.31 -6.03
N GLU A 165 -9.65 20.16 -5.93
CA GLU A 165 -10.29 19.57 -4.77
C GLU A 165 -10.23 18.05 -4.95
N PHE A 166 -9.69 17.34 -3.96
CA PHE A 166 -9.87 15.90 -3.94
C PHE A 166 -11.35 15.60 -3.77
N GLU A 167 -11.91 14.74 -4.57
CA GLU A 167 -13.34 14.44 -4.55
C GLU A 167 -13.79 13.80 -3.24
N HIS A 168 -12.89 13.06 -2.56
CA HIS A 168 -13.21 12.55 -1.24
C HIS A 168 -13.01 13.63 -0.18
N ARG A 169 -13.91 13.66 0.76
CA ARG A 169 -13.83 14.52 1.93
C ARG A 169 -13.10 13.77 3.02
N ASP A 170 -12.24 14.47 3.74
CA ASP A 170 -11.70 13.93 4.98
C ASP A 170 -12.86 13.61 5.95
N THR A 171 -12.56 12.90 7.04
CA THR A 171 -13.60 12.56 8.04
C THR A 171 -14.19 13.75 8.74
N SER A 172 -13.64 14.97 8.58
CA SER A 172 -14.22 16.25 9.02
C SER A 172 -15.21 16.84 8.00
N GLY A 173 -15.37 16.20 6.82
CA GLY A 173 -16.22 16.65 5.74
C GLY A 173 -15.62 17.77 4.87
N GLN A 174 -14.33 18.10 5.07
CA GLN A 174 -13.65 19.12 4.29
C GLN A 174 -12.94 18.48 3.07
N PRO A 175 -13.11 19.05 1.87
CA PRO A 175 -12.35 18.59 0.71
C PRO A 175 -10.88 19.00 0.85
N ALA A 176 -9.98 18.04 0.61
CA ALA A 176 -8.57 18.36 0.48
C ALA A 176 -8.33 19.15 -0.82
N LYS A 177 -7.52 20.20 -0.75
CA LYS A 177 -7.20 21.05 -1.91
C LYS A 177 -5.71 21.08 -2.16
N VAL A 178 -5.31 20.87 -3.40
CA VAL A 178 -3.92 21.01 -3.84
C VAL A 178 -3.88 21.98 -5.02
N LYS A 179 -2.97 22.94 -4.94
CA LYS A 179 -2.73 23.89 -6.03
C LYS A 179 -1.72 23.27 -7.00
N LEU A 180 -2.21 22.80 -8.13
CA LEU A 180 -1.38 22.16 -9.13
C LEU A 180 -0.73 23.14 -10.10
N GLN A 181 0.48 22.79 -10.56
CA GLN A 181 1.16 23.41 -11.69
C GLN A 181 0.91 22.60 -12.96
N PRO A 182 0.73 23.24 -14.11
CA PRO A 182 0.57 22.55 -15.38
C PRO A 182 1.83 21.79 -15.77
N PHE A 183 1.65 20.67 -16.46
CA PHE A 183 2.76 19.97 -17.12
C PHE A 183 3.35 20.85 -18.23
N PRO A 184 4.67 20.89 -18.41
CA PRO A 184 5.28 21.52 -19.57
C PRO A 184 4.79 20.89 -20.89
N THR A 185 4.65 21.70 -21.93
CA THR A 185 4.07 21.27 -23.22
C THR A 185 4.88 20.21 -23.97
N GLU A 186 6.14 20.04 -23.60
CA GLU A 186 7.03 19.01 -24.15
C GLU A 186 6.74 17.60 -23.61
N TYR A 187 5.95 17.48 -22.55
CA TYR A 187 5.54 16.19 -21.98
C TYR A 187 4.06 15.90 -22.31
N PRO A 188 3.70 14.62 -22.49
CA PRO A 188 2.29 14.26 -22.57
C PRO A 188 1.61 14.50 -21.23
N PRO A 189 0.33 14.87 -21.20
CA PRO A 189 -0.44 14.96 -19.96
C PRO A 189 -0.50 13.60 -19.27
N VAL A 190 -0.45 13.61 -17.93
CA VAL A 190 -0.51 12.37 -17.15
C VAL A 190 -1.96 11.94 -16.99
N ASP A 191 -2.39 11.10 -17.91
CA ASP A 191 -3.72 10.49 -17.96
C ASP A 191 -3.64 8.96 -17.84
N HIS A 192 -4.79 8.28 -17.96
CA HIS A 192 -4.86 6.83 -17.93
C HIS A 192 -4.02 6.17 -19.03
N SER A 193 -3.93 6.78 -20.22
CA SER A 193 -3.15 6.23 -21.34
C SER A 193 -1.66 6.23 -21.02
N VAL A 194 -1.15 7.33 -20.50
CA VAL A 194 0.25 7.47 -20.10
C VAL A 194 0.57 6.54 -18.94
N LEU A 195 -0.26 6.48 -17.90
CA LEU A 195 -0.06 5.56 -16.78
C LEU A 195 -0.10 4.10 -17.23
N LYS A 196 -1.03 3.74 -18.11
CA LYS A 196 -1.05 2.39 -18.69
C LYS A 196 0.24 2.06 -19.41
N SER A 197 0.75 2.97 -20.24
CA SER A 197 1.99 2.75 -21.00
C SER A 197 3.22 2.59 -20.12
N LEU A 198 3.26 3.28 -18.96
CA LEU A 198 4.36 3.20 -18.02
C LEU A 198 4.40 1.89 -17.22
N PHE A 199 3.24 1.41 -16.78
CA PHE A 199 3.16 0.30 -15.84
C PHE A 199 2.83 -1.04 -16.50
N HIS A 200 2.04 -1.04 -17.57
CA HIS A 200 1.58 -2.29 -18.20
C HIS A 200 2.72 -3.08 -18.84
N ARG A 201 2.72 -4.40 -18.60
CA ARG A 201 3.58 -5.40 -19.25
C ARG A 201 2.73 -6.62 -19.59
N PRO A 202 3.16 -7.49 -20.51
CA PRO A 202 2.41 -8.72 -20.83
C PRO A 202 2.10 -9.60 -19.60
N TYR A 203 2.99 -9.58 -18.61
CA TYR A 203 2.84 -10.33 -17.36
C TYR A 203 2.29 -9.49 -16.21
N PHE A 204 2.22 -8.14 -16.36
CA PHE A 204 1.73 -7.21 -15.35
C PHE A 204 0.59 -6.38 -15.95
N HIS A 205 -0.63 -6.94 -15.88
CA HIS A 205 -1.81 -6.30 -16.46
C HIS A 205 -2.28 -5.15 -15.59
N VAL A 206 -2.53 -3.99 -16.23
CA VAL A 206 -2.96 -2.77 -15.52
C VAL A 206 -4.38 -2.42 -15.92
N ASN A 207 -5.28 -2.37 -14.94
CA ASN A 207 -6.59 -1.72 -15.06
C ASN A 207 -6.53 -0.32 -14.44
N LEU A 208 -7.29 0.62 -14.99
CA LEU A 208 -7.32 2.02 -14.54
C LEU A 208 -8.74 2.42 -14.16
N VAL A 209 -8.87 3.06 -13.00
CA VAL A 209 -10.11 3.57 -12.46
C VAL A 209 -9.91 4.99 -11.92
N ASN A 210 -10.99 5.72 -11.66
CA ASN A 210 -10.92 7.05 -11.05
C ASN A 210 -10.95 6.98 -9.51
N ASP A 211 -11.46 5.91 -8.93
CA ASP A 211 -11.70 5.75 -7.49
C ASP A 211 -10.39 5.57 -6.68
N VAL A 212 -9.68 6.68 -6.46
CA VAL A 212 -8.43 6.70 -5.68
C VAL A 212 -8.67 6.27 -4.23
N ALA A 213 -9.79 6.69 -3.65
CA ALA A 213 -10.13 6.33 -2.27
C ALA A 213 -10.41 4.83 -2.13
N GLY A 214 -11.24 4.25 -3.00
CA GLY A 214 -11.55 2.83 -2.97
C GLY A 214 -10.33 1.94 -3.13
N VAL A 215 -9.44 2.24 -4.07
CA VAL A 215 -8.18 1.49 -4.27
C VAL A 215 -7.26 1.59 -3.04
N SER A 216 -7.13 2.78 -2.46
CA SER A 216 -6.29 3.00 -1.27
C SER A 216 -6.82 2.24 -0.05
N ILE A 217 -8.13 2.34 0.21
CA ILE A 217 -8.81 1.71 1.35
C ILE A 217 -8.79 0.19 1.20
N SER A 218 -9.07 -0.33 0.01
CA SER A 218 -9.01 -1.77 -0.27
C SER A 218 -7.64 -2.33 0.09
N GLY A 219 -6.57 -1.68 -0.34
CA GLY A 219 -5.19 -2.08 -0.04
C GLY A 219 -4.85 -2.07 1.45
N ALA A 220 -5.46 -1.15 2.22
CA ALA A 220 -5.28 -1.06 3.66
C ALA A 220 -6.07 -2.15 4.42
N LEU A 221 -7.39 -2.15 4.26
CA LEU A 221 -8.32 -2.94 5.08
C LEU A 221 -8.23 -4.45 4.82
N LYS A 222 -7.89 -4.88 3.61
CA LYS A 222 -7.68 -6.30 3.29
C LYS A 222 -6.69 -7.00 4.23
N ASN A 223 -5.72 -6.26 4.76
CA ASN A 223 -4.71 -6.81 5.67
C ASN A 223 -5.33 -7.19 7.03
N VAL A 224 -6.33 -6.44 7.48
CA VAL A 224 -7.10 -6.77 8.69
C VAL A 224 -7.91 -8.04 8.45
N VAL A 225 -8.56 -8.15 7.29
CA VAL A 225 -9.31 -9.37 6.93
C VAL A 225 -8.39 -10.59 6.81
N ALA A 226 -7.19 -10.41 6.26
CA ALA A 226 -6.19 -11.48 6.14
C ALA A 226 -5.72 -11.99 7.51
N LEU A 227 -5.61 -11.12 8.54
CA LEU A 227 -5.38 -11.56 9.92
C LEU A 227 -6.54 -12.43 10.42
N GLY A 228 -7.78 -11.98 10.25
CA GLY A 228 -8.98 -12.73 10.62
C GLY A 228 -9.03 -14.11 9.96
N ALA A 229 -8.75 -14.18 8.66
CA ALA A 229 -8.66 -15.45 7.93
C ALA A 229 -7.56 -16.37 8.49
N GLY A 230 -6.40 -15.79 8.86
CA GLY A 230 -5.30 -16.52 9.48
C GLY A 230 -5.65 -17.08 10.86
N PHE A 231 -6.32 -16.30 11.71
CA PHE A 231 -6.78 -16.74 13.02
C PHE A 231 -7.73 -17.93 12.91
N VAL A 232 -8.74 -17.83 12.03
CA VAL A 232 -9.72 -18.92 11.80
C VAL A 232 -9.05 -20.18 11.25
N ASP A 233 -8.11 -20.05 10.36
CA ASP A 233 -7.34 -21.19 9.83
C ASP A 233 -6.45 -21.82 10.92
N GLY A 234 -5.87 -20.99 11.79
CA GLY A 234 -5.07 -21.44 12.94
C GLY A 234 -5.85 -22.26 13.96
N ILE A 235 -7.11 -21.89 14.22
CA ILE A 235 -8.03 -22.64 15.10
C ILE A 235 -8.47 -23.97 14.45
N GLY A 236 -8.32 -24.12 13.13
CA GLY A 236 -8.72 -25.32 12.39
C GLY A 236 -10.19 -25.37 12.01
N TRP A 237 -10.87 -24.24 11.87
CA TRP A 237 -12.29 -24.19 11.46
C TRP A 237 -12.53 -24.49 9.98
N GLY A 238 -11.46 -24.53 9.18
CA GLY A 238 -11.50 -24.96 7.78
C GLY A 238 -11.89 -23.85 6.79
N ASP A 239 -11.95 -24.25 5.50
CA ASP A 239 -12.09 -23.31 4.38
C ASP A 239 -13.45 -22.62 4.31
N ASN A 240 -14.53 -23.27 4.74
CA ASN A 240 -15.85 -22.63 4.78
C ASN A 240 -15.87 -21.43 5.73
N ALA A 241 -15.29 -21.56 6.91
CA ALA A 241 -15.21 -20.49 7.88
C ALA A 241 -14.28 -19.36 7.38
N LYS A 242 -13.14 -19.71 6.77
CA LYS A 242 -12.23 -18.75 6.15
C LYS A 242 -12.93 -17.96 5.04
N ALA A 243 -13.68 -18.63 4.15
CA ALA A 243 -14.45 -17.97 3.11
C ALA A 243 -15.52 -17.02 3.69
N ALA A 244 -16.18 -17.43 4.78
CA ALA A 244 -17.16 -16.57 5.46
C ALA A 244 -16.50 -15.31 6.06
N VAL A 245 -15.33 -15.42 6.69
CA VAL A 245 -14.54 -14.26 7.18
C VAL A 245 -14.19 -13.31 6.04
N MET A 246 -13.69 -13.84 4.93
CA MET A 246 -13.36 -13.03 3.75
C MET A 246 -14.57 -12.28 3.20
N ARG A 247 -15.72 -12.96 3.07
CA ARG A 247 -16.98 -12.34 2.61
C ARG A 247 -17.45 -11.23 3.55
N VAL A 248 -17.43 -11.49 4.86
CA VAL A 248 -17.79 -10.47 5.87
C VAL A 248 -16.81 -9.30 5.82
N GLY A 249 -15.52 -9.59 5.76
CA GLY A 249 -14.48 -8.58 5.64
C GLY A 249 -14.66 -7.70 4.42
N LEU A 250 -14.93 -8.28 3.25
CA LEU A 250 -15.21 -7.52 2.03
C LEU A 250 -16.43 -6.58 2.22
N LYS A 251 -17.50 -7.08 2.87
CA LYS A 251 -18.68 -6.26 3.19
C LYS A 251 -18.32 -5.10 4.12
N GLU A 252 -17.50 -5.33 5.15
CA GLU A 252 -17.06 -4.27 6.06
C GLU A 252 -16.13 -3.27 5.37
N MET A 253 -15.25 -3.71 4.45
CA MET A 253 -14.43 -2.82 3.63
C MET A 253 -15.30 -1.88 2.79
N VAL A 254 -16.32 -2.40 2.09
CA VAL A 254 -17.27 -1.59 1.31
C VAL A 254 -18.03 -0.60 2.21
N LEU A 255 -18.52 -1.08 3.35
CA LEU A 255 -19.25 -0.25 4.32
C LEU A 255 -18.37 0.89 4.84
N PHE A 256 -17.10 0.59 5.16
CA PHE A 256 -16.14 1.57 5.65
C PHE A 256 -15.88 2.65 4.60
N GLY A 257 -15.61 2.26 3.36
CA GLY A 257 -15.41 3.18 2.26
C GLY A 257 -16.60 4.11 2.06
N ASN A 258 -17.80 3.55 1.89
CA ASN A 258 -19.01 4.33 1.69
C ASN A 258 -19.33 5.28 2.85
N LYS A 259 -19.06 4.84 4.09
CA LYS A 259 -19.42 5.62 5.27
C LYS A 259 -18.48 6.79 5.51
N PHE A 260 -17.18 6.59 5.33
CA PHE A 260 -16.17 7.56 5.77
C PHE A 260 -15.53 8.36 4.63
N PHE A 261 -15.64 7.86 3.38
CA PHE A 261 -15.07 8.55 2.22
C PHE A 261 -16.12 8.96 1.18
N GLY A 262 -17.39 8.75 1.51
CA GLY A 262 -18.55 9.39 0.87
C GLY A 262 -18.80 8.99 -0.58
N ALA A 263 -19.28 9.97 -1.37
CA ALA A 263 -19.84 9.76 -2.70
C ALA A 263 -18.82 9.37 -3.80
N THR A 264 -17.53 9.38 -3.51
CA THR A 264 -16.48 9.08 -4.49
C THR A 264 -16.10 7.61 -4.57
N ILE A 265 -16.53 6.82 -3.58
CA ILE A 265 -16.29 5.38 -3.54
C ILE A 265 -17.21 4.67 -4.53
N ASP A 266 -16.62 3.91 -5.44
CA ASP A 266 -17.34 2.93 -6.24
C ASP A 266 -17.25 1.53 -5.53
N PRO A 267 -18.37 0.98 -5.05
CA PRO A 267 -18.35 -0.36 -4.43
C PRO A 267 -17.74 -1.45 -5.34
N ARG A 268 -17.79 -1.27 -6.67
CA ARG A 268 -17.19 -2.20 -7.62
C ARG A 268 -15.67 -2.25 -7.53
N THR A 269 -15.02 -1.17 -7.09
CA THR A 269 -13.58 -1.18 -6.81
C THR A 269 -13.20 -2.29 -5.82
N PHE A 270 -14.05 -2.55 -4.84
CA PHE A 270 -13.81 -3.60 -3.85
C PHE A 270 -14.15 -5.00 -4.36
N THR A 271 -15.15 -5.12 -5.23
CA THR A 271 -15.73 -6.43 -5.63
C THR A 271 -15.27 -6.91 -7.01
N GLU A 272 -14.80 -6.03 -7.87
CA GLU A 272 -14.46 -6.34 -9.26
C GLU A 272 -12.98 -6.09 -9.59
N GLU A 273 -12.30 -5.18 -8.85
CA GLU A 273 -10.93 -4.80 -9.16
C GLU A 273 -9.87 -5.65 -8.45
N SER A 274 -8.68 -5.70 -9.05
CA SER A 274 -7.52 -6.39 -8.46
C SER A 274 -7.13 -5.83 -7.10
N ALA A 275 -7.26 -4.53 -6.90
CA ALA A 275 -7.02 -3.86 -5.62
C ALA A 275 -7.97 -4.33 -4.50
N GLY A 276 -9.18 -4.75 -4.87
CA GLY A 276 -10.21 -5.23 -3.94
C GLY A 276 -10.15 -6.74 -3.75
N VAL A 277 -11.07 -7.44 -4.41
CA VAL A 277 -11.32 -8.88 -4.19
C VAL A 277 -10.10 -9.75 -4.49
N ALA A 278 -9.33 -9.49 -5.55
CA ALA A 278 -8.19 -10.34 -5.88
C ALA A 278 -7.06 -10.22 -4.84
N ASP A 279 -6.73 -8.99 -4.41
CA ASP A 279 -5.71 -8.77 -3.38
C ASP A 279 -6.17 -9.26 -1.99
N LEU A 280 -7.47 -9.22 -1.70
CA LEU A 280 -8.07 -9.85 -0.52
C LEU A 280 -7.88 -11.36 -0.53
N ILE A 281 -8.21 -12.04 -1.63
CA ILE A 281 -8.06 -13.50 -1.79
C ILE A 281 -6.59 -13.88 -1.64
N THR A 282 -5.69 -13.22 -2.37
CA THR A 282 -4.25 -13.51 -2.33
C THR A 282 -3.67 -13.32 -0.93
N SER A 283 -4.03 -12.23 -0.25
CA SER A 283 -3.56 -11.93 1.10
C SER A 283 -4.08 -12.90 2.15
N SER A 284 -5.31 -13.39 1.99
CA SER A 284 -5.99 -14.32 2.91
C SER A 284 -5.67 -15.80 2.63
N SER A 285 -4.92 -16.11 1.56
CA SER A 285 -4.53 -17.48 1.20
C SER A 285 -3.08 -17.82 1.55
N GLY A 286 -2.19 -16.84 1.70
CA GLY A 286 -0.76 -17.12 1.93
C GLY A 286 0.09 -15.89 2.27
N GLY A 287 -0.51 -14.73 2.39
CA GLY A 287 0.17 -13.48 2.74
C GLY A 287 0.81 -13.49 4.12
N ARG A 288 1.72 -12.54 4.40
CA ARG A 288 2.43 -12.45 5.69
C ARG A 288 1.47 -12.31 6.87
N ASN A 289 0.44 -11.44 6.77
CA ASN A 289 -0.56 -11.27 7.82
C ASN A 289 -1.29 -12.58 8.13
N PHE A 290 -1.76 -13.28 7.10
CA PHE A 290 -2.42 -14.58 7.24
C PHE A 290 -1.50 -15.61 7.93
N ARG A 291 -0.27 -15.77 7.47
CA ARG A 291 0.68 -16.76 8.03
C ARG A 291 1.02 -16.47 9.49
N CYS A 292 1.31 -15.21 9.84
CA CYS A 292 1.65 -14.85 11.21
C CYS A 292 0.45 -15.01 12.16
N ALA A 293 -0.75 -14.63 11.73
CA ALA A 293 -1.97 -14.84 12.50
C ALA A 293 -2.25 -16.33 12.73
N LYS A 294 -2.10 -17.16 11.70
CA LYS A 294 -2.21 -18.63 11.83
C LYS A 294 -1.19 -19.20 12.82
N LEU A 295 0.08 -18.81 12.70
CA LEU A 295 1.16 -19.28 13.57
C LEU A 295 0.96 -18.85 15.03
N SER A 296 0.47 -17.62 15.28
CA SER A 296 0.21 -17.15 16.64
C SER A 296 -0.78 -18.06 17.37
N VAL A 297 -1.86 -18.45 16.68
CA VAL A 297 -2.86 -19.38 17.22
C VAL A 297 -2.27 -20.77 17.42
N GLN A 298 -1.60 -21.32 16.42
CA GLN A 298 -1.05 -22.67 16.46
C GLN A 298 0.03 -22.85 17.55
N ARG A 299 0.80 -21.79 17.82
CA ARG A 299 1.84 -21.79 18.85
C ARG A 299 1.34 -21.33 20.22
N GLY A 300 0.14 -20.76 20.32
CA GLY A 300 -0.38 -20.18 21.55
C GLY A 300 0.42 -18.97 22.05
N VAL A 301 0.99 -18.17 21.12
CA VAL A 301 1.78 -16.98 21.42
C VAL A 301 1.14 -15.73 20.82
N SER A 302 1.53 -14.55 21.28
CA SER A 302 1.02 -13.30 20.70
C SER A 302 1.46 -13.13 19.24
N ILE A 303 0.69 -12.38 18.46
CA ILE A 303 1.06 -12.08 17.08
C ILE A 303 2.34 -11.24 17.00
N GLU A 304 2.60 -10.41 18.01
CA GLU A 304 3.81 -9.60 18.15
C GLU A 304 5.05 -10.48 18.33
N GLU A 305 4.94 -11.57 19.11
CA GLU A 305 6.01 -12.56 19.26
C GLU A 305 6.30 -13.28 17.93
N VAL A 306 5.26 -13.65 17.17
CA VAL A 306 5.42 -14.23 15.85
C VAL A 306 6.08 -13.24 14.87
N GLU A 307 5.66 -11.99 14.90
CA GLU A 307 6.26 -10.92 14.10
C GLU A 307 7.77 -10.82 14.35
N ARG A 308 8.16 -10.78 15.61
CA ARG A 308 9.55 -10.70 16.04
C ARG A 308 10.40 -11.89 15.58
N THR A 309 9.83 -13.09 15.58
CA THR A 309 10.57 -14.32 15.27
C THR A 309 10.58 -14.71 13.80
N GLU A 310 9.53 -14.35 13.04
CA GLU A 310 9.34 -14.83 11.67
C GLU A 310 9.66 -13.79 10.58
N LEU A 311 9.71 -12.50 10.93
CA LEU A 311 9.80 -11.44 9.93
C LEU A 311 11.15 -10.72 9.84
N ASN A 312 12.19 -11.21 10.54
CA ASN A 312 13.53 -10.63 10.47
C ASN A 312 13.55 -9.10 10.66
N GLY A 313 12.76 -8.59 11.62
CA GLY A 313 12.66 -7.17 11.94
C GLY A 313 11.71 -6.36 11.03
N GLN A 314 10.95 -7.01 10.15
CA GLN A 314 9.88 -6.37 9.40
C GLN A 314 8.58 -6.40 10.21
N SER A 315 7.79 -5.33 10.12
CA SER A 315 6.49 -5.24 10.79
C SER A 315 5.32 -5.75 9.93
N LEU A 316 4.28 -6.25 10.59
CA LEU A 316 3.01 -6.60 9.96
C LEU A 316 2.18 -5.33 9.73
N GLN A 317 1.83 -5.08 8.48
CA GLN A 317 0.94 -3.96 8.15
C GLN A 317 -0.46 -4.16 8.73
N GLY A 318 -0.95 -5.40 8.77
CA GLY A 318 -2.30 -5.72 9.24
C GLY A 318 -2.54 -5.39 10.70
N THR A 319 -1.58 -5.64 11.59
CA THR A 319 -1.70 -5.34 13.03
C THR A 319 -1.79 -3.84 13.27
N LEU A 320 -0.94 -3.07 12.59
CA LEU A 320 -0.96 -1.61 12.70
C LEU A 320 -2.26 -1.05 12.13
N THR A 321 -2.68 -1.49 10.95
CA THR A 321 -3.96 -1.06 10.34
C THR A 321 -5.15 -1.45 11.22
N ALA A 322 -5.15 -2.64 11.85
CA ALA A 322 -6.21 -3.04 12.77
C ALA A 322 -6.29 -2.12 13.98
N PHE A 323 -5.14 -1.71 14.53
CA PHE A 323 -5.09 -0.75 15.63
C PHE A 323 -5.62 0.63 15.22
N GLU A 324 -5.14 1.16 14.10
CA GLU A 324 -5.52 2.48 13.57
C GLU A 324 -7.02 2.54 13.26
N VAL A 325 -7.53 1.57 12.52
CA VAL A 325 -8.94 1.48 12.14
C VAL A 325 -9.83 1.33 13.37
N ASN A 326 -9.48 0.45 14.32
CA ASN A 326 -10.30 0.29 15.51
C ASN A 326 -10.28 1.53 16.41
N SER A 327 -9.14 2.17 16.55
CA SER A 327 -9.02 3.45 17.30
C SER A 327 -9.93 4.52 16.69
N PHE A 328 -9.94 4.65 15.37
CA PHE A 328 -10.84 5.54 14.65
C PHE A 328 -12.31 5.16 14.88
N LEU A 329 -12.69 3.91 14.67
CA LEU A 329 -14.08 3.43 14.85
C LEU A 329 -14.57 3.68 16.28
N LYS A 330 -13.73 3.48 17.27
CA LYS A 330 -14.01 3.73 18.68
C LYS A 330 -14.27 5.21 18.95
N ASN A 331 -13.41 6.10 18.43
CA ASN A 331 -13.58 7.54 18.55
C ASN A 331 -14.89 8.04 17.88
N GLN A 332 -15.34 7.34 16.82
CA GLN A 332 -16.58 7.62 16.13
C GLN A 332 -17.81 6.91 16.75
N GLY A 333 -17.64 6.07 17.76
CA GLY A 333 -18.71 5.25 18.33
C GLY A 333 -19.33 4.26 17.33
N GLN A 334 -18.53 3.71 16.43
CA GLN A 334 -19.00 2.89 15.31
C GLN A 334 -18.52 1.43 15.34
N GLU A 335 -17.84 1.00 16.39
CA GLU A 335 -17.29 -0.37 16.51
C GLU A 335 -18.35 -1.47 16.24
N ASP A 336 -19.58 -1.26 16.71
CA ASP A 336 -20.68 -2.23 16.54
C ASP A 336 -21.08 -2.46 15.07
N GLN A 337 -20.76 -1.53 14.16
CA GLN A 337 -21.03 -1.67 12.73
C GLN A 337 -19.93 -2.42 11.98
N PHE A 338 -18.78 -2.63 12.61
CA PHE A 338 -17.60 -3.30 12.06
C PHE A 338 -17.13 -4.45 12.98
N PRO A 339 -18.01 -5.44 13.21
CA PRO A 339 -17.73 -6.49 14.20
C PRO A 339 -16.50 -7.34 13.85
N LEU A 340 -16.20 -7.58 12.58
CA LEU A 340 -15.01 -8.34 12.19
C LEU A 340 -13.73 -7.52 12.46
N PHE A 341 -13.68 -6.25 12.07
CA PHE A 341 -12.51 -5.40 12.33
C PHE A 341 -12.25 -5.27 13.84
N THR A 342 -13.32 -5.07 14.62
CA THR A 342 -13.25 -5.01 16.08
C THR A 342 -12.77 -6.33 16.68
N ALA A 343 -13.25 -7.47 16.18
CA ALA A 343 -12.83 -8.80 16.66
C ALA A 343 -11.35 -9.07 16.33
N VAL A 344 -10.90 -8.72 15.12
CA VAL A 344 -9.49 -8.87 14.73
C VAL A 344 -8.59 -8.02 15.60
N PHE A 345 -8.95 -6.74 15.84
CA PHE A 345 -8.21 -5.88 16.75
C PHE A 345 -8.11 -6.49 18.14
N SER A 346 -9.24 -6.91 18.73
CA SER A 346 -9.27 -7.50 20.06
C SER A 346 -8.45 -8.80 20.17
N THR A 347 -8.33 -9.53 19.05
CA THR A 347 -7.49 -10.74 18.98
C THR A 347 -5.99 -10.40 18.91
N CYS A 348 -5.62 -9.36 18.17
CA CYS A 348 -4.24 -8.90 18.08
C CYS A 348 -3.75 -8.30 19.41
N PHE A 349 -4.65 -7.63 20.15
CA PHE A 349 -4.33 -6.87 21.38
C PHE A 349 -5.24 -7.32 22.54
N PRO A 350 -5.06 -8.54 23.06
CA PRO A 350 -5.96 -9.08 24.06
C PRO A 350 -5.81 -8.36 25.38
N PHE A 351 -6.84 -7.60 25.77
CA PHE A 351 -6.91 -6.95 27.08
C PHE A 351 -7.48 -7.85 28.19
N ALA A 352 -8.10 -9.00 27.90
CA ALA A 352 -8.59 -10.00 28.88
C ALA A 352 -9.50 -11.12 28.33
N THR A 353 -9.71 -11.33 27.05
CA THR A 353 -10.70 -12.31 26.54
C THR A 353 -10.07 -13.37 25.65
N SER A 354 -10.60 -14.61 25.73
CA SER A 354 -10.19 -15.73 24.90
C SER A 354 -10.56 -15.48 23.41
N LEU A 355 -9.66 -15.88 22.52
CA LEU A 355 -9.82 -15.77 21.07
C LEU A 355 -11.12 -16.43 20.57
N CYS A 356 -11.50 -17.58 21.15
CA CYS A 356 -12.73 -18.29 20.84
C CYS A 356 -13.97 -17.49 21.21
N ASP A 357 -13.97 -16.79 22.33
CA ASP A 357 -15.11 -16.01 22.79
C ASP A 357 -15.35 -14.77 21.92
N ILE A 358 -14.26 -14.13 21.47
CA ILE A 358 -14.34 -12.95 20.58
C ILE A 358 -14.91 -13.35 19.23
N VAL A 359 -14.40 -14.42 18.63
CA VAL A 359 -14.87 -14.87 17.32
C VAL A 359 -16.32 -15.35 17.39
N LEU A 360 -16.68 -16.16 18.39
CA LEU A 360 -18.04 -16.68 18.54
C LEU A 360 -19.07 -15.59 18.83
N THR A 361 -18.76 -14.63 19.71
CA THR A 361 -19.67 -13.51 20.02
C THR A 361 -19.85 -12.56 18.85
N SER A 362 -18.80 -12.34 18.06
CA SER A 362 -18.91 -11.54 16.82
C SER A 362 -19.75 -12.24 15.77
N TRP A 363 -19.69 -13.58 15.66
CA TRP A 363 -20.44 -14.36 14.70
C TRP A 363 -21.94 -14.50 15.03
N GLN A 364 -22.32 -14.38 16.29
CA GLN A 364 -23.75 -14.37 16.68
C GLN A 364 -24.48 -13.09 16.23
N LYS A 365 -23.74 -12.04 15.82
CA LYS A 365 -24.32 -10.79 15.28
C LYS A 365 -24.50 -10.80 13.76
N PHE A 366 -24.12 -11.90 13.07
CA PHE A 366 -24.30 -12.12 11.62
C PHE A 366 -25.35 -13.17 11.29
#